data_94462e73536ec45e129ee36a90e8f455
#
_entry.id   94462e73536ec45e129ee36a90e8f455
#
_cell.length_a   1.000
_cell.length_b   1.000
_cell.length_c   1.000
_cell.angle_alpha   90.00
_cell.angle_beta   90.00
_cell.angle_gamma   90.00
#
_symmetry.space_group_name_H-M   'P 1'
#
loop_
_entity.id
_entity.type
_entity.pdbx_description
1 polymer ?
#
loop_
_entity_poly.entity_id
_entity_poly.type
_entity_poly.pdbx_seq_one_letter_code
_entity_poly.pdbx_strand_id
1 'polypeptide(L)'
;MKKRVFAAVVAAAMVVTAFTGCGSTGSSAGSDSKSEAKVEAPTEPFGDTVKYDPSVELNDGKDITVELWEWGSDELFQQIIDGYTAIHPNVTINLVDNPWEDYWTKLPLALDGNNGPAIFNVHNSYHENLINYMAPLDIPTEDLEADFNGVSAHVLDGKVYYIDYGMMTGSVYYNKDMWEKAGLTDDDIPKTWDEMIEVAKKLTIKDGDKIVQAGLNFNDDFHQNYLLGLNYQLGENLFKEDGVTPNVNSDAMKKVMQMLVDMYDVDGIGSKDFGEKAADSFGQGQSAMVIQWGHYYNTLKTTWSNIDFGVFEIPTFDGEPYAYNRYNG
;
A
#
# COMPACT_ATOMS: atom_id res chain seq x y z
N MET A 1 13.55 3.50 20.50
CA MET A 1 14.87 3.98 20.11
C MET A 1 15.29 3.28 18.82
N LYS A 2 15.62 4.04 17.81
CA LYS A 2 16.29 3.68 16.54
C LYS A 2 15.53 2.77 15.56
N LYS A 3 14.61 3.37 14.82
CA LYS A 3 14.05 2.87 13.55
C LYS A 3 14.74 3.65 12.42
N ARG A 4 15.81 3.13 11.84
CA ARG A 4 16.58 3.83 10.79
C ARG A 4 16.99 2.95 9.60
N VAL A 5 16.41 1.80 9.38
CA VAL A 5 16.91 0.87 8.37
C VAL A 5 16.25 1.04 6.99
N PHE A 6 15.00 1.49 6.91
CA PHE A 6 14.35 1.72 5.61
C PHE A 6 14.83 2.96 4.85
N ALA A 7 15.56 3.86 5.51
CA ALA A 7 16.06 5.10 4.88
C ALA A 7 17.35 4.92 4.06
N ALA A 8 18.09 3.84 4.24
CA ALA A 8 19.41 3.69 3.61
C ALA A 8 19.33 3.17 2.16
N VAL A 9 18.38 2.31 1.84
CA VAL A 9 18.21 1.80 0.47
C VAL A 9 17.54 2.84 -0.45
N VAL A 10 16.67 3.68 0.10
CA VAL A 10 16.02 4.78 -0.64
C VAL A 10 16.92 6.02 -0.74
N ALA A 11 17.84 6.23 0.22
CA ALA A 11 18.72 7.41 0.23
C ALA A 11 19.86 7.34 -0.81
N ALA A 12 20.25 6.17 -1.30
CA ALA A 12 21.26 6.04 -2.36
C ALA A 12 20.73 6.45 -3.75
N ALA A 13 19.41 6.48 -3.95
CA ALA A 13 18.79 6.86 -5.21
C ALA A 13 18.45 8.37 -5.32
N MET A 14 18.58 9.16 -4.24
CA MET A 14 18.13 10.58 -4.21
C MET A 14 19.25 11.64 -4.30
N VAL A 15 20.45 11.31 -4.68
CA VAL A 15 21.58 12.29 -4.74
C VAL A 15 21.93 12.72 -6.17
N VAL A 16 21.05 12.64 -7.14
CA VAL A 16 21.34 13.18 -8.48
C VAL A 16 20.20 14.07 -8.98
N THR A 17 19.93 15.19 -8.31
CA THR A 17 19.32 16.35 -8.98
C THR A 17 19.55 17.62 -8.19
N ALA A 18 20.70 18.24 -8.34
CA ALA A 18 20.88 19.67 -8.11
C ALA A 18 22.11 20.18 -8.87
N PHE A 19 21.98 20.46 -10.16
CA PHE A 19 22.76 21.49 -10.81
C PHE A 19 21.91 22.22 -11.84
N THR A 20 21.37 23.34 -11.42
CA THR A 20 20.87 24.37 -12.32
C THR A 20 22.03 25.19 -12.82
N GLY A 21 22.25 25.19 -14.12
CA GLY A 21 23.14 26.11 -14.80
C GLY A 21 22.42 26.77 -15.97
N CYS A 22 22.12 28.05 -15.85
CA CYS A 22 21.67 28.90 -16.96
C CYS A 22 22.75 29.13 -17.99
N GLY A 23 22.40 29.16 -19.28
CA GLY A 23 23.25 29.71 -20.34
C GLY A 23 22.84 29.34 -21.75
N SER A 24 22.08 30.21 -22.39
CA SER A 24 21.94 30.61 -23.81
C SER A 24 22.30 29.68 -24.97
N THR A 25 21.31 29.46 -25.83
CA THR A 25 21.25 29.47 -27.33
C THR A 25 22.36 28.80 -28.15
N GLY A 26 21.98 27.78 -28.95
CA GLY A 26 22.72 27.28 -30.09
C GLY A 26 22.21 25.93 -30.59
N SER A 27 21.46 25.92 -31.70
CA SER A 27 21.04 24.72 -32.45
C SER A 27 22.23 23.87 -32.90
N SER A 28 22.22 22.59 -32.57
CA SER A 28 22.70 21.52 -33.46
C SER A 28 22.27 20.15 -32.94
N ALA A 29 21.72 19.33 -33.83
CA ALA A 29 21.32 17.96 -33.57
C ALA A 29 22.54 17.12 -33.21
N GLY A 30 22.55 16.58 -31.99
CA GLY A 30 23.53 15.62 -31.52
C GLY A 30 22.79 14.53 -30.76
N SER A 31 23.06 13.28 -31.11
CA SER A 31 22.58 12.08 -30.47
C SER A 31 22.90 12.10 -28.97
N ASP A 32 21.89 12.29 -28.13
CA ASP A 32 22.04 12.16 -26.68
C ASP A 32 22.25 10.68 -26.34
N SER A 33 23.49 10.30 -26.13
CA SER A 33 23.82 9.15 -25.33
C SER A 33 23.47 9.52 -23.88
N LYS A 34 22.35 9.00 -23.35
CA LYS A 34 22.11 8.98 -21.90
C LYS A 34 23.31 8.31 -21.26
N SER A 35 24.10 9.04 -20.52
CA SER A 35 25.08 8.48 -19.60
C SER A 35 24.26 7.77 -18.51
N GLU A 36 24.23 6.46 -18.58
CA GLU A 36 23.70 5.63 -17.49
C GLU A 36 24.54 5.95 -16.26
N ALA A 37 23.90 6.49 -15.24
CA ALA A 37 24.52 6.70 -13.95
C ALA A 37 24.86 5.32 -13.38
N LYS A 38 26.14 5.03 -13.20
CA LYS A 38 26.58 3.78 -12.62
C LYS A 38 26.08 3.72 -11.18
N VAL A 39 25.19 2.77 -10.89
CA VAL A 39 24.74 2.49 -9.52
C VAL A 39 25.92 1.88 -8.78
N GLU A 40 26.33 2.50 -7.66
CA GLU A 40 27.36 1.94 -6.79
C GLU A 40 26.74 0.91 -5.87
N ALA A 41 27.42 -0.22 -5.68
CA ALA A 41 27.01 -1.25 -4.72
C ALA A 41 26.94 -0.68 -3.30
N PRO A 42 25.92 -1.02 -2.48
CA PRO A 42 25.88 -0.58 -1.09
C PRO A 42 27.11 -1.10 -0.32
N THR A 43 27.70 -0.22 0.48
CA THR A 43 28.91 -0.53 1.28
C THR A 43 28.57 -0.89 2.73
N GLU A 44 27.32 -0.73 3.12
CA GLU A 44 26.86 -0.99 4.48
C GLU A 44 26.14 -2.34 4.58
N PRO A 45 26.23 -3.04 5.72
CA PRO A 45 25.50 -4.28 5.90
C PRO A 45 23.98 -4.05 5.83
N PHE A 46 23.29 -5.04 5.28
CA PHE A 46 21.84 -5.04 5.17
C PHE A 46 21.21 -5.41 6.53
N GLY A 47 20.74 -4.42 7.27
CA GLY A 47 20.15 -4.60 8.60
C GLY A 47 21.18 -4.70 9.73
N ASP A 48 20.65 -4.90 10.95
CA ASP A 48 21.49 -5.08 12.17
C ASP A 48 21.88 -6.55 12.38
N THR A 49 21.00 -7.49 11.99
CA THR A 49 21.13 -8.94 12.19
C THR A 49 21.27 -9.71 10.87
N VAL A 50 20.44 -9.41 9.89
CA VAL A 50 20.57 -10.01 8.55
C VAL A 50 21.78 -9.44 7.86
N LYS A 51 22.73 -10.31 7.54
CA LYS A 51 23.97 -9.95 6.88
C LYS A 51 23.92 -10.32 5.42
N TYR A 52 24.28 -9.37 4.60
CA TYR A 52 24.47 -9.54 3.17
C TYR A 52 25.97 -9.50 2.86
N ASP A 53 26.46 -10.53 2.20
CA ASP A 53 27.85 -10.57 1.73
C ASP A 53 27.88 -10.34 0.22
N PRO A 54 28.24 -9.13 -0.25
CA PRO A 54 28.31 -8.81 -1.67
C PRO A 54 29.41 -9.56 -2.43
N SER A 55 30.32 -10.24 -1.73
CA SER A 55 31.40 -11.02 -2.33
C SER A 55 31.01 -12.45 -2.71
N VAL A 56 29.79 -12.89 -2.32
CA VAL A 56 29.30 -14.23 -2.66
C VAL A 56 29.15 -14.35 -4.17
N GLU A 57 29.88 -15.31 -4.76
CA GLU A 57 29.78 -15.58 -6.17
C GLU A 57 28.55 -16.43 -6.49
N LEU A 58 27.61 -15.84 -7.21
CA LEU A 58 26.38 -16.52 -7.62
C LEU A 58 26.59 -17.32 -8.90
N ASN A 59 25.99 -18.52 -8.98
CA ASN A 59 26.02 -19.40 -10.14
C ASN A 59 27.48 -19.74 -10.62
N ASP A 60 28.42 -19.87 -9.68
CA ASP A 60 29.84 -20.07 -9.97
C ASP A 60 30.44 -19.01 -10.94
N GLY A 61 29.95 -17.77 -10.82
CA GLY A 61 30.36 -16.65 -11.68
C GLY A 61 29.86 -16.71 -13.12
N LYS A 62 29.02 -17.69 -13.46
CA LYS A 62 28.43 -17.81 -14.80
C LYS A 62 27.17 -16.96 -14.90
N ASP A 63 26.91 -16.47 -16.10
CA ASP A 63 25.71 -15.71 -16.39
C ASP A 63 24.46 -16.53 -16.07
N ILE A 64 23.49 -15.88 -15.42
CA ILE A 64 22.19 -16.43 -15.11
C ILE A 64 21.11 -15.38 -15.37
N THR A 65 19.99 -15.84 -15.93
CA THR A 65 18.79 -15.01 -16.10
C THR A 65 17.64 -15.62 -15.32
N VAL A 66 16.97 -14.79 -14.52
CA VAL A 66 15.77 -15.16 -13.76
C VAL A 66 14.64 -14.19 -14.08
N GLU A 67 13.39 -14.62 -13.87
CA GLU A 67 12.24 -13.73 -13.95
C GLU A 67 11.76 -13.34 -12.55
N LEU A 68 11.36 -12.08 -12.40
CA LEU A 68 10.63 -11.56 -11.26
C LEU A 68 9.26 -11.09 -11.75
N TRP A 69 8.19 -11.68 -11.20
CA TRP A 69 6.83 -11.27 -11.51
C TRP A 69 6.26 -10.40 -10.39
N GLU A 70 5.67 -9.28 -10.79
CA GLU A 70 5.05 -8.33 -9.87
C GLU A 70 3.75 -7.75 -10.46
N TRP A 71 3.10 -6.86 -9.71
CA TRP A 71 1.90 -6.11 -10.14
C TRP A 71 1.99 -4.63 -9.73
N GLY A 72 2.05 -3.74 -10.70
CA GLY A 72 1.86 -2.29 -10.52
C GLY A 72 2.91 -1.56 -9.66
N SER A 73 4.12 -2.11 -9.55
CA SER A 73 5.24 -1.49 -8.82
C SER A 73 6.56 -1.57 -9.59
N ASP A 74 6.47 -1.57 -10.91
CA ASP A 74 7.58 -1.74 -11.84
C ASP A 74 8.74 -0.76 -11.59
N GLU A 75 8.46 0.52 -11.34
CA GLU A 75 9.51 1.50 -11.03
C GLU A 75 10.29 1.17 -9.75
N LEU A 76 9.62 0.67 -8.72
CA LEU A 76 10.26 0.27 -7.47
C LEU A 76 11.14 -0.96 -7.68
N PHE A 77 10.58 -1.98 -8.32
CA PHE A 77 11.32 -3.22 -8.56
C PHE A 77 12.47 -3.02 -9.53
N GLN A 78 12.34 -2.15 -10.53
CA GLN A 78 13.46 -1.83 -11.41
C GLN A 78 14.62 -1.19 -10.64
N GLN A 79 14.35 -0.28 -9.69
CA GLN A 79 15.40 0.30 -8.83
C GLN A 79 16.09 -0.77 -7.97
N ILE A 80 15.34 -1.71 -7.41
CA ILE A 80 15.87 -2.83 -6.63
C ILE A 80 16.76 -3.72 -7.52
N ILE A 81 16.30 -4.04 -8.73
CA ILE A 81 17.02 -4.84 -9.71
C ILE A 81 18.32 -4.15 -10.11
N ASP A 82 18.28 -2.87 -10.41
CA ASP A 82 19.46 -2.09 -10.80
C ASP A 82 20.51 -2.09 -9.69
N GLY A 83 20.09 -1.91 -8.43
CA GLY A 83 20.95 -2.00 -7.26
C GLY A 83 21.58 -3.39 -7.09
N TYR A 84 20.78 -4.43 -7.24
CA TYR A 84 21.23 -5.82 -7.09
C TYR A 84 22.21 -6.25 -8.21
N THR A 85 21.87 -5.94 -9.45
CA THR A 85 22.71 -6.30 -10.61
C THR A 85 24.02 -5.49 -10.68
N ALA A 86 24.06 -4.30 -10.06
CA ALA A 86 25.32 -3.56 -9.89
C ALA A 86 26.32 -4.31 -8.99
N ILE A 87 25.81 -5.11 -8.03
CA ILE A 87 26.61 -5.95 -7.14
C ILE A 87 26.94 -7.29 -7.80
N HIS A 88 25.97 -7.89 -8.49
CA HIS A 88 26.07 -9.20 -9.14
C HIS A 88 25.89 -9.08 -10.66
N PRO A 89 26.90 -8.61 -11.40
CA PRO A 89 26.78 -8.29 -12.83
C PRO A 89 26.56 -9.52 -13.74
N ASN A 90 26.77 -10.73 -13.23
CA ASN A 90 26.46 -11.98 -13.91
C ASN A 90 25.00 -12.41 -13.77
N VAL A 91 24.19 -11.67 -13.01
CA VAL A 91 22.75 -11.93 -12.83
C VAL A 91 21.95 -10.96 -13.66
N THR A 92 21.05 -11.48 -14.48
CA THR A 92 20.02 -10.70 -15.19
C THR A 92 18.66 -11.01 -14.58
N ILE A 93 17.92 -10.00 -14.18
CA ILE A 93 16.55 -10.16 -13.66
C ILE A 93 15.58 -9.52 -14.65
N ASN A 94 14.75 -10.33 -15.29
CA ASN A 94 13.69 -9.86 -16.18
C ASN A 94 12.46 -9.55 -15.34
N LEU A 95 12.12 -8.28 -15.25
CA LEU A 95 10.90 -7.83 -14.58
C LEU A 95 9.70 -8.04 -15.51
N VAL A 96 8.65 -8.65 -14.97
CA VAL A 96 7.37 -8.86 -15.66
C VAL A 96 6.26 -8.28 -14.82
N ASP A 97 5.77 -7.11 -15.23
CA ASP A 97 4.57 -6.49 -14.65
C ASP A 97 3.33 -7.17 -15.21
N ASN A 98 2.46 -7.63 -14.31
CA ASN A 98 1.16 -8.20 -14.65
C ASN A 98 0.05 -7.38 -14.00
N PRO A 99 -1.02 -7.02 -14.72
CA PRO A 99 -2.17 -6.40 -14.09
C PRO A 99 -2.71 -7.24 -12.93
N TRP A 100 -3.10 -6.60 -11.83
CA TRP A 100 -3.61 -7.25 -10.61
C TRP A 100 -4.63 -8.36 -10.89
N GLU A 101 -5.60 -8.07 -11.76
CA GLU A 101 -6.71 -9.00 -12.06
C GLU A 101 -6.22 -10.30 -12.72
N ASP A 102 -5.16 -10.21 -13.52
CA ASP A 102 -4.58 -11.32 -14.26
C ASP A 102 -3.57 -12.11 -13.43
N TYR A 103 -2.84 -11.43 -12.54
CA TYR A 103 -1.72 -11.98 -11.79
C TYR A 103 -2.09 -13.27 -11.05
N TRP A 104 -3.19 -13.22 -10.28
CA TRP A 104 -3.64 -14.33 -9.42
C TRP A 104 -4.19 -15.53 -10.18
N THR A 105 -4.44 -15.36 -11.47
CA THR A 105 -4.82 -16.47 -12.37
C THR A 105 -3.59 -17.01 -13.12
N LYS A 106 -2.72 -16.14 -13.59
CA LYS A 106 -1.55 -16.50 -14.40
C LYS A 106 -0.46 -17.17 -13.58
N LEU A 107 -0.14 -16.60 -12.39
CA LEU A 107 0.97 -17.08 -11.58
C LEU A 107 0.83 -18.53 -11.15
N PRO A 108 -0.28 -18.99 -10.54
CA PRO A 108 -0.44 -20.41 -10.16
C PRO A 108 -0.32 -21.35 -11.36
N LEU A 109 -0.90 -20.99 -12.51
CA LEU A 109 -0.81 -21.79 -13.73
C LEU A 109 0.62 -21.92 -14.26
N ALA A 110 1.40 -20.83 -14.19
CA ALA A 110 2.79 -20.83 -14.61
C ALA A 110 3.66 -21.69 -13.67
N LEU A 111 3.43 -21.57 -12.36
CA LEU A 111 4.13 -22.36 -11.34
C LEU A 111 3.82 -23.85 -11.46
N ASP A 112 2.55 -24.23 -11.64
CA ASP A 112 2.13 -25.62 -11.89
C ASP A 112 2.77 -26.21 -13.16
N GLY A 113 2.90 -25.39 -14.18
CA GLY A 113 3.50 -25.77 -15.47
C GLY A 113 5.03 -25.84 -15.47
N ASN A 114 5.71 -25.57 -14.37
CA ASN A 114 7.17 -25.39 -14.27
C ASN A 114 7.72 -24.32 -15.26
N ASN A 115 6.94 -23.35 -15.61
CA ASN A 115 7.28 -22.20 -16.44
C ASN A 115 7.09 -20.87 -15.69
N GLY A 116 6.98 -20.94 -14.37
CA GLY A 116 6.79 -19.79 -13.52
C GLY A 116 8.11 -19.04 -13.26
N PRO A 117 8.00 -17.81 -12.72
CA PRO A 117 9.15 -17.00 -12.34
C PRO A 117 9.92 -17.63 -11.18
N ALA A 118 11.21 -17.30 -11.09
CA ALA A 118 12.04 -17.69 -9.94
C ALA A 118 11.75 -16.83 -8.70
N ILE A 119 11.27 -15.60 -8.91
CA ILE A 119 10.90 -14.64 -7.86
C ILE A 119 9.53 -14.07 -8.21
N PHE A 120 8.66 -13.95 -7.22
CA PHE A 120 7.33 -13.39 -7.43
C PHE A 120 6.80 -12.71 -6.17
N ASN A 121 5.98 -11.69 -6.38
CA ASN A 121 5.33 -10.99 -5.30
C ASN A 121 4.17 -11.79 -4.72
N VAL A 122 3.97 -11.62 -3.42
CA VAL A 122 2.90 -12.27 -2.66
C VAL A 122 2.05 -11.23 -1.97
N HIS A 123 0.74 -11.31 -2.16
CA HIS A 123 -0.21 -10.57 -1.35
C HIS A 123 -0.73 -11.48 -0.23
N ASN A 124 -0.88 -10.95 0.97
CA ASN A 124 -1.30 -11.73 2.16
C ASN A 124 -2.61 -12.51 1.97
N SER A 125 -3.51 -12.07 1.09
CA SER A 125 -4.76 -12.80 0.78
C SER A 125 -4.56 -14.04 -0.08
N TYR A 126 -3.39 -14.24 -0.67
CA TYR A 126 -3.10 -15.35 -1.60
C TYR A 126 -1.95 -16.24 -1.12
N HIS A 127 -1.34 -15.92 -0.01
CA HIS A 127 -0.14 -16.62 0.44
C HIS A 127 -0.39 -18.12 0.66
N GLU A 128 -1.53 -18.51 1.22
CA GLU A 128 -1.85 -19.92 1.44
C GLU A 128 -1.92 -20.74 0.15
N ASN A 129 -2.34 -20.13 -0.95
CA ASN A 129 -2.39 -20.74 -2.26
C ASN A 129 -1.00 -20.89 -2.91
N LEU A 130 -0.05 -20.05 -2.51
CA LEU A 130 1.27 -19.97 -3.12
C LEU A 130 2.38 -20.63 -2.30
N ILE A 131 2.15 -20.88 -1.02
CA ILE A 131 3.16 -21.39 -0.09
C ILE A 131 3.87 -22.66 -0.56
N ASN A 132 3.14 -23.56 -1.25
CA ASN A 132 3.70 -24.81 -1.74
C ASN A 132 4.68 -24.63 -2.92
N TYR A 133 4.72 -23.45 -3.51
CA TYR A 133 5.64 -23.11 -4.60
C TYR A 133 6.85 -22.31 -4.11
N MET A 134 6.87 -21.92 -2.84
CA MET A 134 7.93 -21.11 -2.25
C MET A 134 8.97 -21.94 -1.54
N ALA A 135 10.23 -21.56 -1.64
CA ALA A 135 11.29 -22.05 -0.77
C ALA A 135 11.33 -21.18 0.51
N PRO A 136 11.51 -21.77 1.68
CA PRO A 136 11.73 -20.97 2.89
C PRO A 136 13.05 -20.21 2.78
N LEU A 137 13.10 -19.03 3.37
CA LEU A 137 14.32 -18.25 3.50
C LEU A 137 15.29 -19.00 4.46
N ASP A 138 16.54 -19.13 4.05
CA ASP A 138 17.61 -19.75 4.86
C ASP A 138 18.25 -18.69 5.78
N ILE A 139 17.41 -18.00 6.54
CA ILE A 139 17.79 -16.97 7.50
C ILE A 139 16.99 -17.25 8.77
N PRO A 140 17.63 -17.19 9.98
CA PRO A 140 16.90 -17.35 11.22
C PRO A 140 15.71 -16.40 11.33
N THR A 141 14.57 -16.91 11.78
CA THR A 141 13.34 -16.10 11.93
C THR A 141 13.56 -14.91 12.84
N GLU A 142 14.29 -15.09 13.94
CA GLU A 142 14.63 -14.02 14.88
C GLU A 142 15.46 -12.89 14.25
N ASP A 143 16.33 -13.21 13.31
CA ASP A 143 17.13 -12.21 12.58
C ASP A 143 16.24 -11.41 11.61
N LEU A 144 15.32 -12.09 10.94
CA LEU A 144 14.34 -11.43 10.06
C LEU A 144 13.39 -10.54 10.87
N GLU A 145 12.88 -10.99 12.01
CA GLU A 145 12.00 -10.21 12.89
C GLU A 145 12.67 -8.95 13.46
N ALA A 146 13.99 -9.01 13.67
CA ALA A 146 14.75 -7.87 14.15
C ALA A 146 14.92 -6.77 13.11
N ASP A 147 15.05 -7.14 11.83
CA ASP A 147 15.37 -6.21 10.75
C ASP A 147 14.15 -5.81 9.91
N PHE A 148 13.11 -6.66 9.82
CA PHE A 148 11.94 -6.42 8.98
C PHE A 148 10.65 -6.34 9.81
N ASN A 149 9.74 -5.43 9.42
CA ASN A 149 8.41 -5.37 9.99
C ASN A 149 7.50 -6.42 9.33
N GLY A 150 6.57 -6.98 10.11
CA GLY A 150 5.53 -7.88 9.59
C GLY A 150 5.91 -9.35 9.52
N VAL A 151 7.17 -9.71 9.72
CA VAL A 151 7.69 -11.08 9.59
C VAL A 151 6.87 -12.08 10.42
N SER A 152 6.51 -11.74 11.66
CA SER A 152 5.71 -12.60 12.53
C SER A 152 4.34 -12.98 11.96
N ALA A 153 3.79 -12.19 11.03
CA ALA A 153 2.54 -12.49 10.35
C ALA A 153 2.69 -13.55 9.23
N HIS A 154 3.92 -13.87 8.86
CA HIS A 154 4.26 -14.76 7.74
C HIS A 154 5.03 -16.01 8.16
N VAL A 155 5.16 -16.24 9.47
CA VAL A 155 5.80 -17.46 9.99
C VAL A 155 4.83 -18.63 9.86
N LEU A 156 5.21 -19.64 9.07
CA LEU A 156 4.48 -20.89 8.92
C LEU A 156 5.41 -22.06 9.30
N ASP A 157 4.99 -22.87 10.25
CA ASP A 157 5.77 -24.01 10.75
C ASP A 157 7.20 -23.61 11.21
N GLY A 158 7.34 -22.41 11.76
CA GLY A 158 8.62 -21.87 12.25
C GLY A 158 9.55 -21.39 11.13
N LYS A 159 9.06 -21.20 9.93
CA LYS A 159 9.82 -20.73 8.76
C LYS A 159 9.18 -19.50 8.14
N VAL A 160 9.99 -18.66 7.52
CA VAL A 160 9.58 -17.49 6.74
C VAL A 160 9.83 -17.77 5.27
N TYR A 161 8.85 -17.49 4.43
CA TYR A 161 8.92 -17.77 3.00
C TYR A 161 9.04 -16.51 2.14
N TYR A 162 8.68 -15.36 2.70
CA TYR A 162 8.81 -14.07 2.06
C TYR A 162 8.90 -12.96 3.11
N ILE A 163 9.39 -11.81 2.72
CA ILE A 163 9.40 -10.59 3.53
C ILE A 163 8.61 -9.51 2.83
N ASP A 164 8.01 -8.60 3.61
CA ASP A 164 7.23 -7.51 3.05
C ASP A 164 8.14 -6.40 2.50
N TYR A 165 7.92 -6.01 1.25
CA TYR A 165 8.51 -4.81 0.67
C TYR A 165 7.68 -3.56 0.95
N GLY A 166 6.42 -3.73 1.36
CA GLY A 166 5.52 -2.63 1.67
C GLY A 166 4.45 -2.98 2.69
N MET A 167 4.16 -2.01 3.54
CA MET A 167 3.04 -2.04 4.47
C MET A 167 2.15 -0.84 4.19
N MET A 168 0.86 -1.08 4.04
CA MET A 168 -0.12 -0.02 3.82
C MET A 168 -1.12 0.00 4.96
N THR A 169 -1.48 1.20 5.42
CA THR A 169 -2.61 1.41 6.33
C THR A 169 -3.72 2.17 5.63
N GLY A 170 -4.95 1.98 6.09
CA GLY A 170 -6.06 2.83 5.71
C GLY A 170 -5.94 4.20 6.36
N SER A 171 -6.34 5.24 5.63
CA SER A 171 -6.37 6.61 6.12
C SER A 171 -7.58 7.36 5.55
N VAL A 172 -8.02 8.39 6.24
CA VAL A 172 -9.03 9.30 5.71
C VAL A 172 -8.35 10.39 4.90
N TYR A 173 -8.74 10.52 3.65
CA TYR A 173 -8.37 11.65 2.79
C TYR A 173 -9.52 12.65 2.80
N TYR A 174 -9.23 13.93 2.97
CA TYR A 174 -10.21 15.00 2.96
C TYR A 174 -9.84 16.12 1.99
N ASN A 175 -10.83 16.69 1.33
CA ASN A 175 -10.68 17.82 0.42
C ASN A 175 -10.59 19.11 1.24
N LYS A 176 -9.43 19.79 1.22
CA LYS A 176 -9.18 20.98 2.01
C LYS A 176 -10.05 22.17 1.61
N ASP A 177 -10.33 22.33 0.31
CA ASP A 177 -11.22 23.40 -0.16
C ASP A 177 -12.65 23.25 0.37
N MET A 178 -13.15 22.01 0.40
CA MET A 178 -14.48 21.72 0.94
C MET A 178 -14.51 21.88 2.45
N TRP A 179 -13.42 21.48 3.13
CA TRP A 179 -13.24 21.62 4.56
C TRP A 179 -13.27 23.10 4.99
N GLU A 180 -12.47 23.93 4.33
CA GLU A 180 -12.42 25.37 4.56
C GLU A 180 -13.76 26.07 4.25
N LYS A 181 -14.40 25.71 3.13
CA LYS A 181 -15.74 26.23 2.77
C LYS A 181 -16.82 25.90 3.80
N ALA A 182 -16.71 24.79 4.49
CA ALA A 182 -17.60 24.39 5.59
C ALA A 182 -17.23 25.09 6.92
N GLY A 183 -16.16 25.91 6.94
CA GLY A 183 -15.68 26.59 8.15
C GLY A 183 -14.95 25.69 9.13
N LEU A 184 -14.47 24.54 8.66
CA LEU A 184 -13.72 23.58 9.47
C LEU A 184 -12.22 23.91 9.45
N THR A 185 -11.54 23.57 10.54
CA THR A 185 -10.11 23.78 10.78
C THR A 185 -9.43 22.46 11.17
N ASP A 186 -8.14 22.49 11.43
CA ASP A 186 -7.39 21.32 11.91
C ASP A 186 -7.89 20.84 13.28
N ASP A 187 -8.49 21.72 14.08
CA ASP A 187 -9.08 21.36 15.37
C ASP A 187 -10.40 20.53 15.23
N ASP A 188 -11.00 20.50 14.04
CA ASP A 188 -12.20 19.72 13.73
C ASP A 188 -11.88 18.32 13.20
N ILE A 189 -10.60 17.92 13.11
CA ILE A 189 -10.21 16.57 12.68
C ILE A 189 -10.76 15.54 13.68
N PRO A 190 -11.68 14.65 13.23
CA PRO A 190 -12.37 13.74 14.12
C PRO A 190 -11.48 12.61 14.61
N LYS A 191 -11.61 12.24 15.88
CA LYS A 191 -10.94 11.11 16.50
C LYS A 191 -11.85 9.93 16.69
N THR A 192 -13.14 10.18 16.81
CA THR A 192 -14.17 9.15 16.96
C THR A 192 -15.09 9.07 15.75
N TRP A 193 -15.76 7.94 15.59
CA TRP A 193 -16.75 7.75 14.53
C TRP A 193 -17.95 8.70 14.69
N ASP A 194 -18.35 9.00 15.92
CA ASP A 194 -19.44 9.95 16.17
C ASP A 194 -19.03 11.36 15.70
N GLU A 195 -17.82 11.82 16.01
CA GLU A 195 -17.27 13.07 15.50
C GLU A 195 -17.16 13.08 13.97
N MET A 196 -16.70 11.96 13.38
CA MET A 196 -16.59 11.80 11.93
C MET A 196 -17.93 11.96 11.22
N ILE A 197 -19.00 11.39 11.77
CA ILE A 197 -20.35 11.52 11.25
C ILE A 197 -20.83 12.97 11.33
N GLU A 198 -20.58 13.65 12.44
CA GLU A 198 -20.97 15.07 12.60
C GLU A 198 -20.20 15.99 11.64
N VAL A 199 -18.91 15.73 11.43
CA VAL A 199 -18.11 16.44 10.41
C VAL A 199 -18.64 16.14 9.01
N ALA A 200 -18.93 14.88 8.69
CA ALA A 200 -19.48 14.49 7.40
C ALA A 200 -20.83 15.15 7.11
N LYS A 201 -21.69 15.31 8.12
CA LYS A 201 -22.95 16.07 8.00
C LYS A 201 -22.72 17.54 7.61
N LYS A 202 -21.74 18.21 8.22
CA LYS A 202 -21.38 19.59 7.89
C LYS A 202 -20.87 19.71 6.46
N LEU A 203 -20.18 18.69 5.95
CA LEU A 203 -19.60 18.62 4.61
C LEU A 203 -20.59 18.17 3.54
N THR A 204 -21.74 17.62 3.93
CA THR A 204 -22.75 17.14 2.98
C THR A 204 -23.58 18.29 2.45
N ILE A 205 -23.71 18.38 1.12
CA ILE A 205 -24.57 19.38 0.47
C ILE A 205 -25.68 18.65 -0.29
N LYS A 206 -26.91 19.09 -0.07
CA LYS A 206 -28.12 18.55 -0.72
C LYS A 206 -28.80 19.63 -1.55
N ASP A 207 -29.40 19.23 -2.67
CA ASP A 207 -30.34 19.99 -3.45
C ASP A 207 -31.70 19.24 -3.41
N GLY A 208 -32.59 19.71 -2.56
CA GLY A 208 -33.77 18.95 -2.15
C GLY A 208 -33.35 17.65 -1.44
N ASP A 209 -33.84 16.52 -1.94
CA ASP A 209 -33.49 15.19 -1.41
C ASP A 209 -32.24 14.60 -2.03
N LYS A 210 -31.66 15.26 -3.06
CA LYS A 210 -30.49 14.76 -3.76
C LYS A 210 -29.19 15.26 -3.13
N ILE A 211 -28.28 14.35 -2.82
CA ILE A 211 -26.92 14.69 -2.42
C ILE A 211 -26.16 15.18 -3.67
N VAL A 212 -25.61 16.39 -3.62
CA VAL A 212 -24.77 16.98 -4.66
C VAL A 212 -23.29 17.01 -4.26
N GLN A 213 -23.00 16.94 -2.97
CA GLN A 213 -21.69 16.69 -2.40
C GLN A 213 -21.85 15.73 -1.22
N ALA A 214 -21.16 14.60 -1.25
CA ALA A 214 -21.15 13.68 -0.12
C ALA A 214 -20.11 14.14 0.92
N GLY A 215 -20.47 14.06 2.21
CA GLY A 215 -19.52 14.28 3.29
C GLY A 215 -18.51 13.16 3.38
N LEU A 216 -18.99 11.91 3.26
CA LEU A 216 -18.18 10.70 3.19
C LEU A 216 -18.79 9.75 2.15
N ASN A 217 -17.98 9.23 1.25
CA ASN A 217 -18.38 8.19 0.31
C ASN A 217 -17.57 6.91 0.55
N PHE A 218 -18.26 5.76 0.62
CA PHE A 218 -17.65 4.43 0.78
C PHE A 218 -18.31 3.37 -0.12
N ASN A 219 -18.72 3.76 -1.32
CA ASN A 219 -19.55 2.93 -2.21
C ASN A 219 -18.84 1.70 -2.79
N ASP A 220 -17.50 1.60 -2.72
CA ASP A 220 -16.76 0.50 -3.34
C ASP A 220 -15.77 -0.22 -2.42
N ASP A 221 -14.94 0.49 -1.64
CA ASP A 221 -13.82 -0.10 -0.89
C ASP A 221 -14.13 -0.34 0.61
N PHE A 222 -15.41 -0.41 0.96
CA PHE A 222 -15.80 -0.42 2.37
C PHE A 222 -15.44 -1.71 3.11
N HIS A 223 -15.31 -2.84 2.42
CA HIS A 223 -15.19 -4.15 3.06
C HIS A 223 -13.91 -4.34 3.86
N GLN A 224 -12.79 -3.80 3.42
CA GLN A 224 -11.51 -3.95 4.14
C GLN A 224 -11.35 -2.93 5.26
N ASN A 225 -11.46 -1.64 4.94
CA ASN A 225 -11.25 -0.59 5.94
C ASN A 225 -12.43 -0.46 6.92
N TYR A 226 -13.65 -0.64 6.43
CA TYR A 226 -14.86 -0.45 7.24
C TYR A 226 -15.30 -1.71 7.96
N LEU A 227 -15.35 -2.87 7.30
CA LEU A 227 -15.79 -4.08 7.97
C LEU A 227 -14.69 -4.74 8.80
N LEU A 228 -13.51 -4.99 8.20
CA LEU A 228 -12.41 -5.65 8.90
C LEU A 228 -11.85 -4.72 9.98
N GLY A 229 -11.43 -3.52 9.60
CA GLY A 229 -10.79 -2.57 10.50
C GLY A 229 -11.67 -2.22 11.69
N LEU A 230 -12.97 -1.95 11.45
CA LEU A 230 -13.90 -1.58 12.52
C LEU A 230 -14.23 -2.73 13.48
N ASN A 231 -14.32 -3.97 12.99
CA ASN A 231 -14.48 -5.13 13.88
C ASN A 231 -13.27 -5.30 14.80
N TYR A 232 -12.06 -5.14 14.26
CA TYR A 232 -10.84 -5.23 15.06
C TYR A 232 -10.74 -4.12 16.10
N GLN A 233 -11.22 -2.89 15.80
CA GLN A 233 -11.33 -1.81 16.79
C GLN A 233 -12.24 -2.20 17.96
N LEU A 234 -13.21 -3.06 17.75
CA LEU A 234 -14.13 -3.56 18.78
C LEU A 234 -13.63 -4.87 19.44
N GLY A 235 -12.40 -5.30 19.13
CA GLY A 235 -11.77 -6.48 19.70
C GLY A 235 -12.28 -7.82 19.14
N GLU A 236 -12.96 -7.80 17.99
CA GLU A 236 -13.53 -8.99 17.39
C GLU A 236 -12.85 -9.33 16.05
N ASN A 237 -12.58 -10.62 15.85
CA ASN A 237 -12.08 -11.15 14.59
C ASN A 237 -13.22 -11.57 13.67
N LEU A 238 -12.97 -11.59 12.37
CA LEU A 238 -13.93 -12.07 11.37
C LEU A 238 -14.13 -13.59 11.42
N PHE A 239 -13.15 -14.30 11.91
CA PHE A 239 -13.22 -15.75 12.14
C PHE A 239 -13.14 -16.03 13.64
N LYS A 240 -13.76 -17.11 14.06
CA LYS A 240 -13.64 -17.62 15.43
C LYS A 240 -12.22 -18.12 15.68
N GLU A 241 -11.95 -18.52 16.92
CA GLU A 241 -10.63 -19.05 17.36
C GLU A 241 -10.11 -20.22 16.50
N ASP A 242 -10.99 -20.95 15.82
CA ASP A 242 -10.62 -22.03 14.91
C ASP A 242 -10.02 -21.54 13.57
N GLY A 243 -10.01 -20.23 13.32
CA GLY A 243 -9.50 -19.60 12.11
C GLY A 243 -10.31 -19.86 10.83
N VAL A 244 -11.41 -20.63 10.90
CA VAL A 244 -12.16 -21.13 9.74
C VAL A 244 -13.63 -20.73 9.82
N THR A 245 -14.24 -20.79 11.00
CA THR A 245 -15.67 -20.48 11.17
C THR A 245 -15.90 -18.98 11.14
N PRO A 246 -16.69 -18.44 10.19
CA PRO A 246 -16.98 -17.00 10.14
C PRO A 246 -17.67 -16.48 11.40
N ASN A 247 -17.23 -15.34 11.91
CA ASN A 247 -17.79 -14.65 13.09
C ASN A 247 -18.64 -13.43 12.68
N VAL A 248 -19.39 -13.54 11.58
CA VAL A 248 -20.16 -12.43 10.99
C VAL A 248 -21.45 -12.09 11.73
N ASN A 249 -21.80 -12.83 12.77
CA ASN A 249 -22.99 -12.57 13.59
C ASN A 249 -22.62 -12.08 15.02
N SER A 250 -21.42 -11.58 15.21
CA SER A 250 -21.00 -10.97 16.47
C SER A 250 -21.72 -9.66 16.72
N ASP A 251 -21.75 -9.21 17.99
CA ASP A 251 -22.36 -7.92 18.32
C ASP A 251 -21.53 -6.76 17.77
N ALA A 252 -20.22 -6.92 17.65
CA ALA A 252 -19.34 -5.96 16.98
C ALA A 252 -19.73 -5.80 15.51
N MET A 253 -19.87 -6.92 14.77
CA MET A 253 -20.27 -6.86 13.36
C MET A 253 -21.65 -6.20 13.18
N LYS A 254 -22.62 -6.52 14.04
CA LYS A 254 -23.94 -5.87 14.01
C LYS A 254 -23.83 -4.37 14.23
N LYS A 255 -23.03 -3.94 15.23
CA LYS A 255 -22.79 -2.51 15.51
C LYS A 255 -22.15 -1.81 14.31
N VAL A 256 -21.13 -2.41 13.71
CA VAL A 256 -20.45 -1.87 12.52
C VAL A 256 -21.42 -1.74 11.35
N MET A 257 -22.15 -2.81 11.02
CA MET A 257 -23.11 -2.81 9.92
C MET A 257 -24.24 -1.80 10.14
N GLN A 258 -24.75 -1.69 11.35
CA GLN A 258 -25.81 -0.71 11.67
C GLN A 258 -25.27 0.71 11.49
N MET A 259 -24.08 1.02 11.99
CA MET A 259 -23.45 2.33 11.81
C MET A 259 -23.30 2.69 10.32
N LEU A 260 -22.82 1.76 9.49
CA LEU A 260 -22.67 2.01 8.05
C LEU A 260 -24.00 2.25 7.35
N VAL A 261 -25.04 1.52 7.72
CA VAL A 261 -26.40 1.75 7.21
C VAL A 261 -26.91 3.13 7.67
N ASP A 262 -26.77 3.44 8.95
CA ASP A 262 -27.26 4.69 9.52
C ASP A 262 -26.55 5.91 8.90
N MET A 263 -25.27 5.84 8.60
CA MET A 263 -24.51 6.91 7.93
C MET A 263 -25.18 7.37 6.63
N TYR A 264 -25.75 6.44 5.85
CA TYR A 264 -26.45 6.79 4.61
C TYR A 264 -27.95 7.01 4.80
N ASP A 265 -28.64 6.10 5.48
CA ASP A 265 -30.10 6.09 5.54
C ASP A 265 -30.66 7.05 6.60
N VAL A 266 -29.93 7.31 7.68
CA VAL A 266 -30.35 8.17 8.79
C VAL A 266 -29.60 9.51 8.76
N ASP A 267 -28.27 9.47 8.74
CA ASP A 267 -27.43 10.66 8.80
C ASP A 267 -27.33 11.36 7.44
N GLY A 268 -27.47 10.60 6.35
CA GLY A 268 -27.51 11.11 4.99
C GLY A 268 -26.24 11.82 4.57
N ILE A 269 -25.07 11.31 5.00
CA ILE A 269 -23.74 11.86 4.70
C ILE A 269 -23.23 11.45 3.33
N GLY A 270 -23.87 10.48 2.71
CA GLY A 270 -23.64 9.93 1.39
C GLY A 270 -24.88 9.14 0.95
N SER A 271 -24.77 8.41 -0.13
CA SER A 271 -25.83 7.54 -0.64
C SER A 271 -25.23 6.42 -1.49
N LYS A 272 -25.84 5.25 -1.47
CA LYS A 272 -25.45 4.11 -2.32
C LYS A 272 -25.55 4.42 -3.81
N ASP A 273 -26.36 5.41 -4.18
CA ASP A 273 -26.56 5.83 -5.58
C ASP A 273 -25.76 7.11 -5.91
N PHE A 274 -24.85 7.56 -5.01
CA PHE A 274 -24.08 8.77 -5.19
C PHE A 274 -22.76 8.49 -5.91
N GLY A 275 -22.57 9.15 -7.06
CA GLY A 275 -21.31 9.10 -7.81
C GLY A 275 -20.99 7.71 -8.34
N GLU A 276 -19.73 7.55 -8.73
CA GLU A 276 -19.12 6.28 -9.08
C GLU A 276 -18.44 5.67 -7.86
N LYS A 277 -17.29 5.03 -8.05
CA LYS A 277 -16.47 4.53 -6.95
C LYS A 277 -16.05 5.64 -5.99
N ALA A 278 -15.90 5.32 -4.72
CA ALA A 278 -15.59 6.30 -3.68
C ALA A 278 -14.30 7.08 -3.97
N ALA A 279 -13.25 6.38 -4.42
CA ALA A 279 -11.98 6.99 -4.81
C ALA A 279 -12.15 7.98 -5.98
N ASP A 280 -12.89 7.59 -7.03
CA ASP A 280 -13.12 8.44 -8.20
C ASP A 280 -13.99 9.65 -7.84
N SER A 281 -15.05 9.45 -7.04
CA SER A 281 -15.90 10.55 -6.56
C SER A 281 -15.11 11.58 -5.75
N PHE A 282 -14.15 11.15 -4.94
CA PHE A 282 -13.26 12.06 -4.23
C PHE A 282 -12.32 12.80 -5.19
N GLY A 283 -11.64 12.07 -6.07
CA GLY A 283 -10.74 12.65 -7.08
C GLY A 283 -11.42 13.64 -8.02
N GLN A 284 -12.72 13.43 -8.33
CA GLN A 284 -13.55 14.35 -9.11
C GLN A 284 -14.10 15.54 -8.30
N GLY A 285 -13.80 15.62 -7.00
CA GLY A 285 -14.28 16.70 -6.14
C GLY A 285 -15.80 16.61 -5.85
N GLN A 286 -16.36 15.42 -5.84
CA GLN A 286 -17.78 15.19 -5.53
C GLN A 286 -18.01 14.75 -4.08
N SER A 287 -16.98 14.17 -3.44
CA SER A 287 -16.98 13.75 -2.04
C SER A 287 -15.96 14.53 -1.23
N ALA A 288 -16.32 14.96 -0.03
CA ALA A 288 -15.44 15.72 0.83
C ALA A 288 -14.43 14.84 1.57
N MET A 289 -14.78 13.59 1.85
CA MET A 289 -13.92 12.60 2.50
C MET A 289 -14.05 11.24 1.84
N VAL A 290 -12.98 10.47 1.92
CA VAL A 290 -12.91 9.07 1.52
C VAL A 290 -11.89 8.34 2.39
N ILE A 291 -12.12 7.07 2.70
CA ILE A 291 -11.13 6.21 3.33
C ILE A 291 -10.47 5.35 2.25
N GLN A 292 -9.16 5.47 2.14
CA GLN A 292 -8.37 4.75 1.15
C GLN A 292 -7.04 4.28 1.73
N TRP A 293 -6.40 3.33 1.05
CA TRP A 293 -5.06 2.87 1.35
C TRP A 293 -4.00 3.90 0.99
N GLY A 294 -2.81 3.78 1.57
CA GLY A 294 -1.70 4.73 1.37
C GLY A 294 -1.31 4.97 -0.09
N HIS A 295 -1.49 4.00 -0.99
CA HIS A 295 -1.21 4.16 -2.41
C HIS A 295 -2.08 5.22 -3.10
N TYR A 296 -3.27 5.51 -2.54
CA TYR A 296 -4.16 6.53 -3.09
C TYR A 296 -3.54 7.94 -3.11
N TYR A 297 -2.56 8.19 -2.24
CA TYR A 297 -1.75 9.41 -2.29
C TYR A 297 -1.12 9.62 -3.67
N ASN A 298 -0.52 8.58 -4.25
CA ASN A 298 0.08 8.67 -5.58
C ASN A 298 -0.97 8.87 -6.67
N THR A 299 -2.11 8.20 -6.58
CA THR A 299 -3.24 8.39 -7.49
C THR A 299 -3.73 9.85 -7.48
N LEU A 300 -3.85 10.46 -6.30
CA LEU A 300 -4.21 11.87 -6.19
C LEU A 300 -3.15 12.78 -6.81
N LYS A 301 -1.86 12.51 -6.62
CA LYS A 301 -0.77 13.32 -7.19
C LYS A 301 -0.64 13.20 -8.70
N THR A 302 -0.94 12.06 -9.28
CA THR A 302 -0.78 11.79 -10.72
C THR A 302 -2.06 12.02 -11.52
N THR A 303 -3.18 11.47 -11.06
CA THR A 303 -4.45 11.47 -11.81
C THR A 303 -5.33 12.66 -11.42
N TRP A 304 -5.35 13.03 -10.15
CA TRP A 304 -6.22 14.05 -9.59
C TRP A 304 -5.44 15.23 -8.99
N SER A 305 -4.38 15.67 -9.66
CA SER A 305 -3.40 16.65 -9.15
C SER A 305 -3.99 18.04 -8.83
N ASN A 306 -5.22 18.31 -9.22
CA ASN A 306 -5.95 19.53 -8.92
C ASN A 306 -6.67 19.49 -7.54
N ILE A 307 -6.69 18.35 -6.85
CA ILE A 307 -7.29 18.25 -5.52
C ILE A 307 -6.24 18.62 -4.47
N ASP A 308 -6.50 19.68 -3.71
CA ASP A 308 -5.77 19.95 -2.47
C ASP A 308 -6.39 19.11 -1.35
N PHE A 309 -5.59 18.20 -0.80
CA PHE A 309 -6.07 17.25 0.19
C PHE A 309 -5.19 17.19 1.44
N GLY A 310 -5.80 16.81 2.52
CA GLY A 310 -5.12 16.40 3.75
C GLY A 310 -5.42 14.94 4.06
N VAL A 311 -4.70 14.40 5.04
CA VAL A 311 -4.84 13.02 5.48
C VAL A 311 -4.86 12.99 7.01
N PHE A 312 -5.75 12.19 7.59
CA PHE A 312 -5.75 11.88 9.01
C PHE A 312 -6.03 10.39 9.26
N GLU A 313 -5.81 9.96 10.48
CA GLU A 313 -6.01 8.58 10.90
C GLU A 313 -7.49 8.18 10.84
N ILE A 314 -7.77 6.90 10.58
CA ILE A 314 -9.16 6.39 10.64
C ILE A 314 -9.66 6.56 12.08
N PRO A 315 -10.81 7.20 12.29
CA PRO A 315 -11.41 7.34 13.62
C PRO A 315 -11.68 6.00 14.28
N THR A 316 -11.75 6.00 15.60
CA THR A 316 -12.05 4.82 16.39
C THR A 316 -13.33 4.99 17.23
N PHE A 317 -13.83 3.91 17.81
CA PHE A 317 -15.03 4.00 18.65
C PHE A 317 -14.79 4.66 20.01
N ASP A 318 -13.57 4.68 20.49
CA ASP A 318 -13.16 5.21 21.79
C ASP A 318 -12.18 6.40 21.71
N GLY A 319 -11.72 6.74 20.49
CA GLY A 319 -10.77 7.81 20.23
C GLY A 319 -9.32 7.39 20.45
N GLU A 320 -9.04 6.13 20.82
CA GLU A 320 -7.68 5.62 20.94
C GLU A 320 -7.15 5.19 19.57
N PRO A 321 -5.92 5.56 19.18
CA PRO A 321 -5.38 5.25 17.86
C PRO A 321 -5.37 3.75 17.57
N TYR A 322 -5.84 3.37 16.40
CA TYR A 322 -5.83 2.00 15.91
C TYR A 322 -5.50 1.96 14.42
N ALA A 323 -4.53 1.15 14.03
CA ALA A 323 -4.14 0.97 12.63
C ALA A 323 -4.46 -0.45 12.15
N TYR A 324 -5.18 -0.56 11.04
CA TYR A 324 -5.34 -1.79 10.28
C TYR A 324 -4.39 -1.77 9.09
N ASN A 325 -3.45 -2.71 9.06
CA ASN A 325 -2.38 -2.74 8.09
C ASN A 325 -2.55 -3.89 7.08
N ARG A 326 -2.11 -3.66 5.84
CA ARG A 326 -1.90 -4.69 4.80
C ARG A 326 -0.43 -4.83 4.52
N TYR A 327 -0.01 -6.05 4.22
CA TYR A 327 1.36 -6.39 3.88
C TYR A 327 1.42 -6.96 2.47
N ASN A 328 2.47 -6.58 1.73
CA ASN A 328 2.79 -7.11 0.41
C ASN A 328 4.26 -7.56 0.42
N GLY A 329 4.49 -8.80 0.10
CA GLY A 329 5.82 -9.43 0.11
C GLY A 329 6.25 -10.02 -1.23
#